data_95e9f2eeb574c64fc120307e1260fb9b
#
_entry.id   95e9f2eeb574c64fc120307e1260fb9b
#
_cell.length_a   1.000
_cell.length_b   1.000
_cell.length_c   1.000
_cell.angle_alpha   90.00
_cell.angle_beta   90.00
_cell.angle_gamma   90.00
#
_symmetry.space_group_name_H-M   'P 1'
#
loop_
_entity.id
_entity.type
_entity.pdbx_description
1 polymer ?
#
loop_
_entity_poly.entity_id
_entity_poly.type
_entity_poly.pdbx_seq_one_letter_code
_entity_poly.pdbx_strand_id
1 'polypeptide(L)'
;MEMEASYNWFLVGLSFLISVFGSFTGLQITNGMKSSPQGVSLLWVFAAALSLGGGAIWTMHFIGMLAYQVPMDVGYSPGLTFLSLLIAIVAVGIGIYIAVSGRLSIVRLLGAGLFTGLAVASMHYIGMAAMVMPGVMVYDNTLVGVSIVIAVVAATVALWLAVNLKGNLLMLGSAVVMAIAVCGMHYTGMAAMGMEHDHSAHYVAIENSMSPMTMGLFIFCASMLLLVICLIMSLHQLNSRMDEELGEPDHI
;
A
#
# COMPACT_ATOMS: atom_id res chain seq x y z
N MET A 1 28.81 9.95 -16.54
CA MET A 1 28.09 11.15 -16.10
C MET A 1 26.95 10.65 -15.26
N GLU A 2 27.00 10.82 -13.94
CA GLU A 2 25.88 10.44 -13.06
C GLU A 2 24.69 11.30 -13.46
N MET A 3 23.58 10.66 -13.80
CA MET A 3 22.35 11.37 -14.12
C MET A 3 21.71 11.81 -12.81
N GLU A 4 21.65 13.12 -12.58
CA GLU A 4 20.96 13.66 -11.42
C GLU A 4 19.45 13.45 -11.60
N ALA A 5 18.89 12.54 -10.84
CA ALA A 5 17.46 12.38 -10.67
C ALA A 5 16.93 13.43 -9.69
N SER A 6 15.73 13.93 -9.95
CA SER A 6 15.06 14.89 -9.08
C SER A 6 13.69 14.36 -8.65
N TYR A 7 13.09 14.98 -7.62
CA TYR A 7 11.75 14.65 -7.17
C TYR A 7 10.78 15.81 -7.34
N ASN A 8 9.60 15.49 -7.87
CA ASN A 8 8.47 16.41 -7.82
C ASN A 8 7.85 16.35 -6.40
N TRP A 9 8.17 17.35 -5.58
CA TRP A 9 7.75 17.43 -4.18
C TRP A 9 6.24 17.50 -3.97
N PHE A 10 5.48 17.98 -4.96
CA PHE A 10 4.02 17.94 -4.91
C PHE A 10 3.52 16.49 -4.96
N LEU A 11 4.05 15.67 -5.86
CA LEU A 11 3.69 14.24 -5.95
C LEU A 11 4.19 13.46 -4.73
N VAL A 12 5.35 13.82 -4.17
CA VAL A 12 5.82 13.23 -2.89
C VAL A 12 4.81 13.52 -1.76
N GLY A 13 4.37 14.77 -1.62
CA GLY A 13 3.36 15.14 -0.64
C GLY A 13 2.02 14.43 -0.88
N LEU A 14 1.59 14.32 -2.16
CA LEU A 14 0.38 13.62 -2.54
C LEU A 14 0.44 12.13 -2.21
N SER A 15 1.58 11.46 -2.48
CA SER A 15 1.80 10.05 -2.15
C SER A 15 1.63 9.81 -0.64
N PHE A 16 2.19 10.68 0.18
CA PHE A 16 2.04 10.62 1.64
C PHE A 16 0.58 10.80 2.08
N LEU A 17 -0.12 11.82 1.57
CA LEU A 17 -1.53 12.08 1.93
C LEU A 17 -2.45 10.93 1.56
N ILE A 18 -2.26 10.32 0.39
CA ILE A 18 -3.04 9.16 -0.04
C ILE A 18 -2.75 7.96 0.85
N SER A 19 -1.49 7.76 1.25
CA SER A 19 -1.13 6.71 2.21
C SER A 19 -1.81 6.90 3.57
N VAL A 20 -1.86 8.14 4.09
CA VAL A 20 -2.59 8.46 5.33
C VAL A 20 -4.07 8.12 5.18
N PHE A 21 -4.69 8.57 4.08
CA PHE A 21 -6.12 8.38 3.85
C PHE A 21 -6.49 6.90 3.73
N GLY A 22 -5.75 6.14 2.90
CA GLY A 22 -5.98 4.71 2.73
C GLY A 22 -5.72 3.92 4.01
N SER A 23 -4.69 4.29 4.79
CA SER A 23 -4.40 3.70 6.09
C SER A 23 -5.52 3.95 7.11
N PHE A 24 -6.01 5.19 7.19
CA PHE A 24 -7.10 5.54 8.09
C PHE A 24 -8.39 4.77 7.77
N THR A 25 -8.77 4.72 6.49
CA THR A 25 -9.95 3.98 6.04
C THR A 25 -9.81 2.48 6.32
N GLY A 26 -8.65 1.90 6.04
CA GLY A 26 -8.39 0.49 6.31
C GLY A 26 -8.41 0.13 7.80
N LEU A 27 -7.90 1.02 8.67
CA LEU A 27 -7.99 0.89 10.12
C LEU A 27 -9.43 0.94 10.61
N GLN A 28 -10.26 1.86 10.08
CA GLN A 28 -11.68 1.95 10.41
C GLN A 28 -12.42 0.65 10.05
N ILE A 29 -12.21 0.13 8.83
CA ILE A 29 -12.83 -1.12 8.38
C ILE A 29 -12.39 -2.29 9.29
N THR A 30 -11.09 -2.40 9.58
CA THR A 30 -10.55 -3.48 10.42
C THR A 30 -11.10 -3.43 11.85
N ASN A 31 -11.21 -2.23 12.43
CA ASN A 31 -11.78 -2.05 13.77
C ASN A 31 -13.26 -2.43 13.81
N GLY A 32 -14.02 -2.11 12.75
CA GLY A 32 -15.44 -2.49 12.63
C GLY A 32 -15.66 -4.01 12.60
N MET A 33 -14.77 -4.77 11.97
CA MET A 33 -14.84 -6.23 11.92
C MET A 33 -14.77 -6.90 13.30
N LYS A 34 -13.95 -6.36 14.21
CA LYS A 34 -13.77 -6.91 15.56
C LYS A 34 -14.98 -6.74 16.45
N SER A 35 -15.81 -5.77 16.19
CA SER A 35 -17.00 -5.48 16.95
C SER A 35 -18.21 -6.30 16.47
N SER A 36 -18.07 -7.09 15.40
CA SER A 36 -19.16 -7.89 14.84
C SER A 36 -19.37 -9.19 15.64
N PRO A 37 -20.60 -9.45 16.14
CA PRO A 37 -20.95 -10.71 16.80
C PRO A 37 -20.85 -11.94 15.90
N GLN A 38 -20.91 -11.73 14.58
CA GLN A 38 -20.93 -12.78 13.55
C GLN A 38 -19.53 -13.32 13.19
N GLY A 39 -18.47 -12.77 13.79
CA GLY A 39 -17.09 -13.16 13.51
C GLY A 39 -16.46 -12.43 12.32
N VAL A 40 -15.30 -12.92 11.86
CA VAL A 40 -14.51 -12.28 10.80
C VAL A 40 -15.12 -12.56 9.44
N SER A 41 -15.67 -11.54 8.79
CA SER A 41 -16.17 -11.62 7.42
C SER A 41 -15.04 -11.43 6.40
N LEU A 42 -14.89 -12.36 5.46
CA LEU A 42 -13.92 -12.28 4.36
C LEU A 42 -14.13 -11.05 3.47
N LEU A 43 -15.39 -10.61 3.31
CA LEU A 43 -15.71 -9.40 2.55
C LEU A 43 -15.08 -8.15 3.19
N TRP A 44 -15.14 -8.04 4.51
CA TRP A 44 -14.54 -6.92 5.24
C TRP A 44 -13.01 -7.00 5.26
N VAL A 45 -12.44 -8.21 5.36
CA VAL A 45 -11.00 -8.43 5.19
C VAL A 45 -10.55 -7.96 3.81
N PHE A 46 -11.29 -8.31 2.77
CA PHE A 46 -11.01 -7.86 1.42
C PHE A 46 -11.10 -6.34 1.26
N ALA A 47 -12.12 -5.70 1.85
CA ALA A 47 -12.23 -4.24 1.84
C ALA A 47 -11.06 -3.54 2.56
N ALA A 48 -10.67 -4.05 3.73
CA ALA A 48 -9.51 -3.55 4.46
C ALA A 48 -8.22 -3.75 3.65
N ALA A 49 -8.08 -4.89 2.96
CA ALA A 49 -6.95 -5.18 2.09
C ALA A 49 -6.90 -4.27 0.86
N LEU A 50 -8.06 -3.98 0.25
CA LEU A 50 -8.16 -2.99 -0.84
C LEU A 50 -7.72 -1.61 -0.37
N SER A 51 -8.19 -1.18 0.80
CA SER A 51 -7.86 0.15 1.33
C SER A 51 -6.39 0.27 1.73
N LEU A 52 -5.87 -0.70 2.51
CA LEU A 52 -4.48 -0.68 2.98
C LEU A 52 -3.49 -1.09 1.88
N GLY A 53 -3.70 -2.24 1.26
CA GLY A 53 -2.79 -2.78 0.23
C GLY A 53 -2.85 -1.99 -1.07
N GLY A 54 -4.05 -1.79 -1.62
CA GLY A 54 -4.26 -1.05 -2.86
C GLY A 54 -4.15 0.46 -2.67
N GLY A 55 -4.94 1.02 -1.75
CA GLY A 55 -5.05 2.46 -1.55
C GLY A 55 -3.84 3.08 -0.87
N ALA A 56 -3.46 2.58 0.32
CA ALA A 56 -2.39 3.20 1.11
C ALA A 56 -0.99 2.85 0.61
N ILE A 57 -0.73 1.58 0.22
CA ILE A 57 0.61 1.09 -0.09
C ILE A 57 0.91 1.18 -1.58
N TRP A 58 0.11 0.50 -2.42
CA TRP A 58 0.35 0.42 -3.85
C TRP A 58 0.17 1.78 -4.56
N THR A 59 -0.91 2.50 -4.27
CA THR A 59 -1.15 3.82 -4.87
C THR A 59 -0.06 4.82 -4.48
N MET A 60 0.36 4.84 -3.20
CA MET A 60 1.46 5.67 -2.73
C MET A 60 2.75 5.32 -3.48
N HIS A 61 3.08 4.03 -3.62
CA HIS A 61 4.27 3.56 -4.31
C HIS A 61 4.35 4.11 -5.74
N PHE A 62 3.29 3.95 -6.54
CA PHE A 62 3.31 4.40 -7.92
C PHE A 62 3.21 5.92 -8.10
N ILE A 63 2.56 6.66 -7.18
CA ILE A 63 2.66 8.11 -7.16
C ILE A 63 4.08 8.55 -6.81
N GLY A 64 4.74 7.86 -5.87
CA GLY A 64 6.15 8.06 -5.54
C GLY A 64 7.08 7.78 -6.73
N MET A 65 6.78 6.74 -7.51
CA MET A 65 7.47 6.44 -8.78
C MET A 65 7.30 7.56 -9.81
N LEU A 66 6.08 8.10 -9.97
CA LEU A 66 5.81 9.24 -10.85
C LEU A 66 6.45 10.54 -10.35
N ALA A 67 6.69 10.64 -9.04
CA ALA A 67 7.43 11.77 -8.48
C ALA A 67 8.91 11.77 -8.84
N TYR A 68 9.48 10.60 -9.16
CA TYR A 68 10.89 10.44 -9.53
C TYR A 68 11.09 10.84 -10.98
N GLN A 69 11.82 11.93 -11.21
CA GLN A 69 12.04 12.53 -12.52
C GLN A 69 13.47 12.26 -12.99
N VAL A 70 13.59 11.64 -14.14
CA VAL A 70 14.86 11.37 -14.81
C VAL A 70 14.85 12.02 -16.20
N PRO A 71 16.00 12.47 -16.73
CA PRO A 71 16.09 13.12 -18.03
C PRO A 71 16.08 12.11 -19.20
N MET A 72 15.12 11.15 -19.16
CA MET A 72 14.94 10.13 -20.20
C MET A 72 13.48 9.71 -20.28
N ASP A 73 13.11 9.07 -21.40
CA ASP A 73 11.78 8.49 -21.57
C ASP A 73 11.59 7.29 -20.64
N VAL A 74 10.53 7.33 -19.87
CA VAL A 74 10.15 6.26 -18.92
C VAL A 74 8.78 5.73 -19.31
N GLY A 75 8.65 4.41 -19.33
CA GLY A 75 7.38 3.71 -19.47
C GLY A 75 7.12 2.80 -18.28
N TYR A 76 5.93 2.21 -18.23
CA TYR A 76 5.54 1.26 -17.18
C TYR A 76 4.92 0.00 -17.79
N SER A 77 5.42 -1.17 -17.42
CA SER A 77 4.87 -2.46 -17.84
C SER A 77 3.49 -2.69 -17.20
N PRO A 78 2.40 -2.81 -18.00
CA PRO A 78 1.07 -3.04 -17.45
C PRO A 78 0.98 -4.32 -16.61
N GLY A 79 1.63 -5.39 -17.07
CA GLY A 79 1.59 -6.70 -16.42
C GLY A 79 2.23 -6.67 -15.03
N LEU A 80 3.44 -6.10 -14.89
CA LEU A 80 4.13 -6.01 -13.60
C LEU A 80 3.44 -5.03 -12.66
N THR A 81 2.89 -3.93 -13.18
CA THR A 81 2.09 -2.98 -12.42
C THR A 81 0.87 -3.65 -11.80
N PHE A 82 0.12 -4.43 -12.59
CA PHE A 82 -1.05 -5.16 -12.10
C PHE A 82 -0.66 -6.29 -11.14
N LEU A 83 0.41 -7.03 -11.43
CA LEU A 83 0.92 -8.08 -10.54
C LEU A 83 1.30 -7.51 -9.17
N SER A 84 1.97 -6.36 -9.14
CA SER A 84 2.32 -5.69 -7.87
C SER A 84 1.08 -5.28 -7.06
N LEU A 85 0.00 -4.81 -7.72
CA LEU A 85 -1.27 -4.52 -7.06
C LEU A 85 -1.89 -5.77 -6.42
N LEU A 86 -1.93 -6.89 -7.16
CA LEU A 86 -2.45 -8.15 -6.63
C LEU A 86 -1.66 -8.63 -5.42
N ILE A 87 -0.33 -8.56 -5.47
CA ILE A 87 0.54 -8.93 -4.34
C ILE A 87 0.22 -8.07 -3.12
N ALA A 88 0.08 -6.74 -3.30
CA ALA A 88 -0.26 -5.84 -2.19
C ALA A 88 -1.59 -6.22 -1.52
N ILE A 89 -2.65 -6.40 -2.32
CA ILE A 89 -3.99 -6.69 -1.79
C ILE A 89 -4.02 -8.06 -1.11
N VAL A 90 -3.50 -9.10 -1.77
CA VAL A 90 -3.54 -10.47 -1.25
C VAL A 90 -2.72 -10.59 0.03
N ALA A 91 -1.50 -10.07 0.03
CA ALA A 91 -0.61 -10.20 1.19
C ALA A 91 -1.11 -9.42 2.40
N VAL A 92 -1.57 -8.19 2.20
CA VAL A 92 -2.16 -7.39 3.27
C VAL A 92 -3.46 -8.04 3.78
N GLY A 93 -4.29 -8.59 2.89
CA GLY A 93 -5.49 -9.33 3.25
C GLY A 93 -5.21 -10.56 4.13
N ILE A 94 -4.21 -11.36 3.77
CA ILE A 94 -3.76 -12.50 4.58
C ILE A 94 -3.25 -12.02 5.94
N GLY A 95 -2.42 -10.97 5.98
CA GLY A 95 -1.90 -10.39 7.21
C GLY A 95 -3.01 -9.92 8.15
N ILE A 96 -3.98 -9.17 7.63
CA ILE A 96 -5.17 -8.72 8.38
C ILE A 96 -5.98 -9.93 8.88
N TYR A 97 -6.27 -10.89 8.00
CA TYR A 97 -7.02 -12.08 8.38
C TYR A 97 -6.35 -12.83 9.53
N ILE A 98 -5.03 -13.04 9.47
CA ILE A 98 -4.28 -13.66 10.57
C ILE A 98 -4.38 -12.81 11.85
N ALA A 99 -4.30 -11.49 11.74
CA ALA A 99 -4.33 -10.59 12.88
C ALA A 99 -5.70 -10.55 13.58
N VAL A 100 -6.82 -10.59 12.81
CA VAL A 100 -8.18 -10.46 13.36
C VAL A 100 -8.82 -11.82 13.74
N SER A 101 -8.34 -12.95 13.19
CA SER A 101 -8.90 -14.29 13.41
C SER A 101 -8.49 -14.88 14.76
N GLY A 102 -9.06 -14.40 15.86
CA GLY A 102 -8.85 -14.91 17.21
C GLY A 102 -7.86 -14.09 18.03
N ARG A 103 -7.30 -14.70 19.12
CA ARG A 103 -6.35 -13.98 19.98
C ARG A 103 -5.01 -13.75 19.26
N LEU A 104 -4.61 -12.50 19.16
CA LEU A 104 -3.32 -12.11 18.56
C LEU A 104 -2.19 -12.38 19.58
N SER A 105 -1.50 -13.52 19.43
CA SER A 105 -0.27 -13.79 20.16
C SER A 105 0.91 -13.07 19.50
N ILE A 106 1.99 -12.86 20.26
CA ILE A 106 3.20 -12.22 19.75
C ILE A 106 3.80 -13.02 18.56
N VAL A 107 3.76 -14.35 18.61
CA VAL A 107 4.28 -15.22 17.54
C VAL A 107 3.45 -15.05 16.26
N ARG A 108 2.12 -14.98 16.39
CA ARG A 108 1.23 -14.74 15.23
C ARG A 108 1.45 -13.35 14.65
N LEU A 109 1.62 -12.33 15.50
CA LEU A 109 1.89 -10.96 15.07
C LEU A 109 3.20 -10.88 14.29
N LEU A 110 4.29 -11.43 14.85
CA LEU A 110 5.59 -11.42 14.21
C LEU A 110 5.60 -12.23 12.90
N GLY A 111 4.95 -13.39 12.87
CA GLY A 111 4.81 -14.20 11.65
C GLY A 111 3.99 -13.50 10.56
N ALA A 112 2.85 -12.90 10.93
CA ALA A 112 2.04 -12.13 10.00
C ALA A 112 2.76 -10.87 9.50
N GLY A 113 3.46 -10.16 10.40
CA GLY A 113 4.27 -8.98 10.06
C GLY A 113 5.43 -9.30 9.14
N LEU A 114 6.16 -10.39 9.39
CA LEU A 114 7.23 -10.88 8.52
C LEU A 114 6.69 -11.21 7.12
N PHE A 115 5.64 -12.02 7.04
CA PHE A 115 5.02 -12.38 5.77
C PHE A 115 4.54 -11.15 5.00
N THR A 116 3.75 -10.29 5.65
CA THR A 116 3.18 -9.09 5.01
C THR A 116 4.28 -8.11 4.60
N GLY A 117 5.29 -7.90 5.47
CA GLY A 117 6.40 -7.00 5.19
C GLY A 117 7.26 -7.46 4.02
N LEU A 118 7.60 -8.75 3.94
CA LEU A 118 8.33 -9.31 2.81
C LEU A 118 7.52 -9.21 1.50
N ALA A 119 6.21 -9.44 1.57
CA ALA A 119 5.35 -9.30 0.40
C ALA A 119 5.19 -7.84 -0.04
N VAL A 120 5.11 -6.88 0.89
CA VAL A 120 5.11 -5.43 0.57
C VAL A 120 6.44 -5.00 -0.06
N ALA A 121 7.57 -5.49 0.44
CA ALA A 121 8.87 -5.28 -0.19
C ALA A 121 8.91 -5.89 -1.61
N SER A 122 8.38 -7.11 -1.78
CA SER A 122 8.27 -7.75 -3.11
C SER A 122 7.40 -6.94 -4.06
N MET A 123 6.26 -6.42 -3.59
CA MET A 123 5.40 -5.50 -4.36
C MET A 123 6.18 -4.27 -4.82
N HIS A 124 6.95 -3.66 -3.90
CA HIS A 124 7.76 -2.47 -4.21
C HIS A 124 8.79 -2.76 -5.30
N TYR A 125 9.59 -3.81 -5.15
CA TYR A 125 10.64 -4.13 -6.14
C TYR A 125 10.07 -4.64 -7.48
N ILE A 126 8.95 -5.36 -7.48
CA ILE A 126 8.21 -5.72 -8.70
C ILE A 126 7.65 -4.45 -9.36
N GLY A 127 7.11 -3.51 -8.57
CA GLY A 127 6.66 -2.22 -9.05
C GLY A 127 7.79 -1.37 -9.65
N MET A 128 8.99 -1.38 -9.03
CA MET A 128 10.18 -0.75 -9.61
C MET A 128 10.60 -1.44 -10.93
N ALA A 129 10.57 -2.77 -10.99
CA ALA A 129 10.84 -3.53 -12.20
C ALA A 129 9.78 -3.29 -13.31
N ALA A 130 8.60 -2.75 -12.97
CA ALA A 130 7.61 -2.31 -13.96
C ALA A 130 8.07 -1.06 -14.71
N MET A 131 8.99 -0.26 -14.17
CA MET A 131 9.55 0.90 -14.83
C MET A 131 10.49 0.48 -15.95
N VAL A 132 10.18 0.88 -17.17
CA VAL A 132 10.92 0.59 -18.40
C VAL A 132 11.61 1.86 -18.85
N MET A 133 12.93 1.82 -18.96
CA MET A 133 13.77 2.94 -19.42
C MET A 133 14.96 2.43 -20.21
N PRO A 134 15.62 3.27 -21.06
CA PRO A 134 16.85 2.93 -21.74
C PRO A 134 18.02 2.97 -20.74
N GLY A 135 18.31 1.82 -20.10
CA GLY A 135 19.37 1.67 -19.10
C GLY A 135 19.17 0.44 -18.22
N VAL A 136 20.18 0.10 -17.44
CA VAL A 136 20.11 -0.99 -16.46
C VAL A 136 20.00 -0.41 -15.05
N MET A 137 19.01 -0.89 -14.30
CA MET A 137 18.90 -0.56 -12.87
C MET A 137 19.88 -1.38 -12.07
N VAL A 138 20.73 -0.73 -11.30
CA VAL A 138 21.68 -1.35 -10.34
C VAL A 138 21.21 -1.01 -8.94
N TYR A 139 21.33 -1.95 -8.02
CA TYR A 139 20.84 -1.76 -6.66
C TYR A 139 21.96 -1.86 -5.64
N ASP A 140 21.96 -0.90 -4.69
CA ASP A 140 22.75 -1.02 -3.45
C ASP A 140 22.07 -2.05 -2.52
N ASN A 141 22.72 -3.19 -2.36
CA ASN A 141 22.21 -4.30 -1.55
C ASN A 141 22.01 -3.91 -0.07
N THR A 142 22.77 -2.95 0.45
CA THR A 142 22.64 -2.47 1.84
C THR A 142 21.32 -1.72 2.00
N LEU A 143 21.04 -0.76 1.11
CA LEU A 143 19.81 0.01 1.14
C LEU A 143 18.58 -0.86 0.83
N VAL A 144 18.72 -1.85 -0.07
CA VAL A 144 17.69 -2.89 -0.28
C VAL A 144 17.39 -3.62 1.03
N GLY A 145 18.44 -4.10 1.74
CA GLY A 145 18.27 -4.75 3.03
C GLY A 145 17.58 -3.87 4.08
N VAL A 146 17.98 -2.59 4.17
CA VAL A 146 17.36 -1.61 5.07
C VAL A 146 15.87 -1.41 4.72
N SER A 147 15.51 -1.24 3.45
CA SER A 147 14.12 -1.07 3.04
C SER A 147 13.26 -2.29 3.39
N ILE A 148 13.78 -3.51 3.26
CA ILE A 148 13.09 -4.75 3.65
C ILE A 148 12.87 -4.79 5.17
N VAL A 149 13.87 -4.42 5.96
CA VAL A 149 13.71 -4.35 7.44
C VAL A 149 12.64 -3.34 7.82
N ILE A 150 12.64 -2.15 7.19
CA ILE A 150 11.60 -1.14 7.40
C ILE A 150 10.22 -1.73 7.04
N ALA A 151 10.09 -2.44 5.92
CA ALA A 151 8.83 -3.07 5.50
C ALA A 151 8.29 -4.05 6.55
N VAL A 152 9.16 -4.92 7.09
CA VAL A 152 8.77 -5.93 8.08
C VAL A 152 8.35 -5.28 9.41
N VAL A 153 9.12 -4.30 9.88
CA VAL A 153 8.79 -3.56 11.10
C VAL A 153 7.49 -2.78 10.92
N ALA A 154 7.36 -2.05 9.80
CA ALA A 154 6.15 -1.28 9.47
C ALA A 154 4.91 -2.18 9.41
N ALA A 155 4.97 -3.32 8.72
CA ALA A 155 3.86 -4.26 8.61
C ALA A 155 3.48 -4.85 9.98
N THR A 156 4.47 -5.20 10.80
CA THR A 156 4.24 -5.72 12.16
C THR A 156 3.52 -4.68 13.03
N VAL A 157 4.00 -3.44 13.03
CA VAL A 157 3.39 -2.33 13.77
C VAL A 157 2.00 -2.02 13.23
N ALA A 158 1.81 -1.97 11.90
CA ALA A 158 0.53 -1.70 11.27
C ALA A 158 -0.53 -2.75 11.64
N LEU A 159 -0.18 -4.04 11.61
CA LEU A 159 -1.08 -5.13 12.04
C LEU A 159 -1.42 -5.03 13.53
N TRP A 160 -0.46 -4.68 14.38
CA TRP A 160 -0.73 -4.46 15.80
C TRP A 160 -1.67 -3.27 16.03
N LEU A 161 -1.42 -2.13 15.37
CA LEU A 161 -2.26 -0.94 15.44
C LEU A 161 -3.69 -1.24 14.97
N ALA A 162 -3.85 -1.93 13.83
CA ALA A 162 -5.14 -2.29 13.27
C ALA A 162 -6.03 -3.11 14.23
N VAL A 163 -5.40 -3.85 15.14
CA VAL A 163 -6.11 -4.75 16.07
C VAL A 163 -6.31 -4.17 17.46
N ASN A 164 -5.47 -3.23 17.88
CA ASN A 164 -5.45 -2.78 19.27
C ASN A 164 -6.01 -1.38 19.49
N LEU A 165 -6.14 -0.57 18.43
CA LEU A 165 -6.57 0.82 18.58
C LEU A 165 -8.09 0.97 18.47
N LYS A 166 -8.60 1.91 19.28
CA LYS A 166 -10.00 2.35 19.27
C LYS A 166 -10.05 3.88 19.33
N GLY A 167 -10.98 4.45 18.60
CA GLY A 167 -11.23 5.88 18.55
C GLY A 167 -10.54 6.59 17.37
N ASN A 168 -11.29 7.52 16.77
CA ASN A 168 -10.91 8.14 15.49
C ASN A 168 -9.59 8.93 15.55
N LEU A 169 -9.31 9.61 16.66
CA LEU A 169 -8.09 10.40 16.80
C LEU A 169 -6.83 9.52 16.86
N LEU A 170 -6.90 8.40 17.60
CA LEU A 170 -5.80 7.43 17.68
C LEU A 170 -5.61 6.72 16.33
N MET A 171 -6.70 6.38 15.62
CA MET A 171 -6.63 5.80 14.28
C MET A 171 -6.00 6.78 13.29
N LEU A 172 -6.32 8.07 13.35
CA LEU A 172 -5.69 9.08 12.50
C LEU A 172 -4.19 9.22 12.78
N GLY A 173 -3.80 9.31 14.05
CA GLY A 173 -2.38 9.33 14.44
C GLY A 173 -1.63 8.09 13.95
N SER A 174 -2.26 6.91 14.05
CA SER A 174 -1.69 5.66 13.57
C SER A 174 -1.58 5.61 12.04
N ALA A 175 -2.56 6.13 11.33
CA ALA A 175 -2.52 6.23 9.87
C ALA A 175 -1.34 7.11 9.40
N VAL A 176 -1.07 8.22 10.12
CA VAL A 176 0.11 9.07 9.85
C VAL A 176 1.42 8.28 10.09
N VAL A 177 1.52 7.56 11.21
CA VAL A 177 2.72 6.72 11.51
C VAL A 177 2.90 5.64 10.44
N MET A 178 1.82 4.97 10.03
CA MET A 178 1.85 3.97 8.95
C MET A 178 2.31 4.60 7.63
N ALA A 179 1.79 5.76 7.27
CA ALA A 179 2.19 6.46 6.05
C ALA A 179 3.67 6.86 6.07
N ILE A 180 4.18 7.36 7.21
CA ILE A 180 5.63 7.64 7.39
C ILE A 180 6.45 6.38 7.17
N ALA A 181 6.05 5.25 7.74
CA ALA A 181 6.77 3.99 7.61
C ALA A 181 6.76 3.44 6.18
N VAL A 182 5.61 3.50 5.50
CA VAL A 182 5.46 3.03 4.10
C VAL A 182 6.24 3.94 3.15
N CYS A 183 6.14 5.26 3.29
CA CYS A 183 6.97 6.21 2.53
C CYS A 183 8.46 6.02 2.83
N GLY A 184 8.83 5.83 4.10
CA GLY A 184 10.21 5.56 4.51
C GLY A 184 10.80 4.33 3.82
N MET A 185 10.04 3.24 3.76
CA MET A 185 10.43 2.03 3.03
C MET A 185 10.59 2.31 1.53
N HIS A 186 9.56 2.94 0.92
CA HIS A 186 9.55 3.23 -0.51
C HIS A 186 10.73 4.12 -0.93
N TYR A 187 10.93 5.25 -0.27
CA TYR A 187 11.99 6.18 -0.65
C TYR A 187 13.40 5.66 -0.30
N THR A 188 13.54 4.80 0.73
CA THR A 188 14.78 4.05 0.97
C THR A 188 15.06 3.07 -0.16
N GLY A 189 14.04 2.33 -0.64
CA GLY A 189 14.15 1.45 -1.80
C GLY A 189 14.46 2.20 -3.09
N MET A 190 13.87 3.38 -3.30
CA MET A 190 14.20 4.25 -4.43
C MET A 190 15.64 4.77 -4.35
N ALA A 191 16.13 5.11 -3.16
CA ALA A 191 17.51 5.55 -2.96
C ALA A 191 18.54 4.41 -3.18
N ALA A 192 18.09 3.14 -3.10
CA ALA A 192 18.93 1.99 -3.43
C ALA A 192 19.18 1.84 -4.93
N MET A 193 18.33 2.48 -5.77
CA MET A 193 18.42 2.36 -7.23
C MET A 193 19.43 3.34 -7.82
N GLY A 194 20.45 2.80 -8.48
CA GLY A 194 21.32 3.50 -9.41
C GLY A 194 20.96 3.19 -10.86
N MET A 195 21.40 4.03 -11.78
CA MET A 195 21.21 3.84 -13.22
C MET A 195 22.56 3.78 -13.92
N GLU A 196 22.78 2.72 -14.68
CA GLU A 196 23.94 2.61 -15.58
C GLU A 196 23.45 2.70 -17.03
N HIS A 197 24.18 3.47 -17.84
CA HIS A 197 23.92 3.55 -19.28
C HIS A 197 24.29 2.24 -19.94
N ASP A 198 23.31 1.57 -20.55
CA ASP A 198 23.55 0.46 -21.46
C ASP A 198 23.35 0.93 -22.90
N HIS A 199 24.45 1.06 -23.64
CA HIS A 199 24.43 1.41 -25.05
C HIS A 199 23.83 0.32 -25.96
N SER A 200 23.57 -0.87 -25.42
CA SER A 200 22.99 -2.03 -26.13
C SER A 200 21.51 -2.24 -25.85
N ALA A 201 20.89 -1.51 -24.90
CA ALA A 201 19.51 -1.66 -24.55
C ALA A 201 18.59 -1.22 -25.72
N HIS A 202 17.90 -2.20 -26.29
CA HIS A 202 17.00 -1.96 -27.42
C HIS A 202 15.77 -1.16 -26.99
N TYR A 203 15.45 -0.10 -27.75
CA TYR A 203 14.26 0.77 -27.64
C TYR A 203 12.89 0.01 -27.69
N VAL A 204 12.88 -1.28 -28.00
CA VAL A 204 11.67 -2.10 -28.21
C VAL A 204 10.79 -2.23 -26.96
N ALA A 205 11.35 -2.06 -25.77
CA ALA A 205 10.58 -2.23 -24.53
C ALA A 205 9.62 -1.06 -24.25
N ILE A 206 9.93 0.15 -24.72
CA ILE A 206 9.11 1.36 -24.46
C ILE A 206 7.84 1.37 -25.30
N GLU A 207 7.85 0.81 -26.52
CA GLU A 207 6.69 0.78 -27.42
C GLU A 207 5.46 0.03 -26.84
N ASN A 208 5.68 -0.96 -25.97
CA ASN A 208 4.63 -1.74 -25.32
C ASN A 208 4.38 -1.35 -23.86
N SER A 209 4.88 -0.20 -23.41
CA SER A 209 4.72 0.29 -22.04
C SER A 209 3.68 1.43 -21.96
N MET A 210 3.11 1.61 -20.78
CA MET A 210 2.28 2.78 -20.49
C MET A 210 3.17 4.01 -20.29
N SER A 211 2.81 5.14 -20.91
CA SER A 211 3.45 6.41 -20.62
C SER A 211 3.21 6.85 -19.16
N PRO A 212 4.03 7.73 -18.58
CA PRO A 212 3.80 8.30 -17.24
C PRO A 212 2.40 8.91 -17.10
N MET A 213 1.89 9.56 -18.17
CA MET A 213 0.54 10.13 -18.17
C MET A 213 -0.55 9.05 -18.13
N THR A 214 -0.42 8.00 -18.93
CA THR A 214 -1.35 6.86 -18.93
C THR A 214 -1.30 6.13 -17.58
N MET A 215 -0.10 5.97 -17.02
CA MET A 215 0.09 5.39 -15.70
C MET A 215 -0.57 6.25 -14.61
N GLY A 216 -0.40 7.56 -14.65
CA GLY A 216 -1.05 8.49 -13.73
C GLY A 216 -2.58 8.40 -13.80
N LEU A 217 -3.15 8.33 -15.02
CA LEU A 217 -4.59 8.14 -15.21
C LEU A 217 -5.06 6.78 -14.67
N PHE A 218 -4.31 5.71 -14.91
CA PHE A 218 -4.62 4.39 -14.37
C PHE A 218 -4.62 4.37 -12.84
N ILE A 219 -3.61 4.97 -12.20
CA ILE A 219 -3.53 5.10 -10.74
C ILE A 219 -4.72 5.92 -10.22
N PHE A 220 -5.05 7.04 -10.88
CA PHE A 220 -6.18 7.88 -10.51
C PHE A 220 -7.51 7.09 -10.58
N CYS A 221 -7.78 6.41 -11.68
CA CYS A 221 -9.00 5.60 -11.83
C CYS A 221 -9.05 4.46 -10.81
N ALA A 222 -7.94 3.74 -10.61
CA ALA A 222 -7.85 2.67 -9.60
C ALA A 222 -8.09 3.21 -8.18
N SER A 223 -7.48 4.34 -7.83
CA SER A 223 -7.65 4.98 -6.53
C SER A 223 -9.09 5.46 -6.32
N MET A 224 -9.72 6.07 -7.33
CA MET A 224 -11.13 6.48 -7.25
C MET A 224 -12.06 5.29 -7.07
N LEU A 225 -11.83 4.20 -7.81
CA LEU A 225 -12.61 2.96 -7.65
C LEU A 225 -12.47 2.39 -6.24
N LEU A 226 -11.23 2.31 -5.72
CA LEU A 226 -10.96 1.85 -4.36
C LEU A 226 -11.66 2.73 -3.31
N LEU A 227 -11.61 4.05 -3.48
CA LEU A 227 -12.29 5.00 -2.60
C LEU A 227 -13.81 4.82 -2.61
N VAL A 228 -14.42 4.66 -3.79
CA VAL A 228 -15.87 4.43 -3.93
C VAL A 228 -16.27 3.12 -3.24
N ILE A 229 -15.53 2.04 -3.45
CA ILE A 229 -15.78 0.76 -2.80
C ILE A 229 -15.68 0.91 -1.27
N CYS A 230 -14.63 1.55 -0.77
CA CYS A 230 -14.44 1.79 0.67
C CYS A 230 -15.57 2.66 1.25
N LEU A 231 -16.02 3.68 0.53
CA LEU A 231 -17.13 4.53 0.95
C LEU A 231 -18.44 3.74 1.05
N ILE A 232 -18.78 2.98 0.00
CA ILE A 232 -19.99 2.14 -0.01
C ILE A 232 -19.98 1.16 1.16
N MET A 233 -18.85 0.51 1.40
CA MET A 233 -18.71 -0.44 2.51
C MET A 233 -18.80 0.26 3.87
N SER A 234 -18.19 1.44 4.03
CA SER A 234 -18.28 2.23 5.26
C SER A 234 -19.72 2.65 5.57
N LEU A 235 -20.46 3.10 4.55
CA LEU A 235 -21.88 3.46 4.68
C LEU A 235 -22.74 2.25 5.03
N HIS A 236 -22.48 1.11 4.40
CA HIS A 236 -23.20 -0.14 4.72
C HIS A 236 -22.96 -0.57 6.17
N GLN A 237 -21.72 -0.48 6.65
CA GLN A 237 -21.38 -0.78 8.04
C GLN A 237 -22.07 0.17 9.03
N LEU A 238 -22.16 1.47 8.68
CA LEU A 238 -22.84 2.46 9.50
C LEU A 238 -24.34 2.16 9.59
N ASN A 239 -24.99 1.88 8.45
CA ASN A 239 -26.41 1.55 8.41
C ASN A 239 -26.71 0.29 9.22
N SER A 240 -25.91 -0.78 9.08
CA SER A 240 -26.10 -2.00 9.86
C SER A 240 -26.02 -1.78 11.37
N ARG A 241 -25.14 -0.88 11.83
CA ARG A 241 -25.05 -0.54 13.26
C ARG A 241 -26.27 0.27 13.74
N MET A 242 -26.78 1.19 12.93
CA MET A 242 -27.97 1.95 13.27
C MET A 242 -29.22 1.03 13.35
N ASP A 243 -29.31 0.03 12.46
CA ASP A 243 -30.40 -0.93 12.46
C ASP A 243 -30.33 -1.84 13.71
N GLU A 244 -29.13 -2.22 14.17
CA GLU A 244 -28.92 -2.97 15.42
C GLU A 244 -29.33 -2.14 16.66
N GLU A 245 -28.93 -0.86 16.72
CA GLU A 245 -29.27 0.06 17.81
C GLU A 245 -30.78 0.37 17.89
N LEU A 246 -31.45 0.47 16.72
CA LEU A 246 -32.90 0.74 16.65
C LEU A 246 -33.75 -0.52 16.82
N GLY A 247 -33.17 -1.70 16.59
CA GLY A 247 -33.84 -3.00 16.71
C GLY A 247 -33.79 -3.63 18.12
N GLU A 248 -32.98 -3.10 19.05
CA GLU A 248 -33.03 -3.51 20.46
C GLU A 248 -34.26 -2.90 21.14
N PRO A 249 -35.29 -3.68 21.51
CA PRO A 249 -36.38 -3.16 22.34
C PRO A 249 -35.84 -2.83 23.73
N ASP A 250 -36.13 -1.60 24.18
CA ASP A 250 -35.90 -1.17 25.55
C ASP A 250 -36.45 -2.23 26.53
N HIS A 251 -35.59 -3.06 27.04
CA HIS A 251 -35.93 -3.91 28.19
C HIS A 251 -35.93 -3.02 29.44
N ILE A 252 -37.14 -2.47 29.71
CA ILE A 252 -37.52 -1.89 31.01
C ILE A 252 -37.70 -2.99 32.03
#